data_6d5d328d3901a57503e1b303245da4a7
#
_entry.id   6d5d328d3901a57503e1b303245da4a7
#
_cell.length_a   1.000
_cell.length_b   1.000
_cell.length_c   1.000
_cell.angle_alpha   90.00
_cell.angle_beta   90.00
_cell.angle_gamma   90.00
#
_symmetry.space_group_name_H-M   'P 1'
#
loop_
_entity.id
_entity.type
_entity.pdbx_description
1 polymer ?
#
loop_
_entity_poly.entity_id
_entity_poly.type
_entity_poly.pdbx_seq_one_letter_code
_entity_poly.pdbx_strand_id
1 'polypeptide(L)'
;EFWCSAEADALARRVAASGGCLGGVLTPPCGSAVVTEQLEVLLRLADRHNCGVDLHIDEADHGAAQGMVQLLKALQRVPVQVPVTCSHASSLSLLPASSLARLAERMAAAQLSVIALPLTNAWLLARADDATPLQRPQAPIRQLQRSGVPVAVAGDNVADPWFPGGDSDPLALLAASIPLTQLL
;
A
#
# COMPACT_ATOMS: atom_id res chain seq x y z
N GLU A 1 3.01 -17.52 5.98
CA GLU A 1 3.66 -18.52 6.89
C GLU A 1 4.89 -17.94 7.59
N PHE A 2 5.74 -17.14 6.92
CA PHE A 2 6.98 -16.60 7.47
C PHE A 2 6.75 -15.87 8.82
N TRP A 3 5.78 -14.99 8.92
CA TRP A 3 5.55 -14.18 10.14
C TRP A 3 5.23 -15.01 11.38
N CYS A 4 4.81 -16.26 11.24
CA CYS A 4 4.55 -17.19 12.33
C CYS A 4 5.79 -18.01 12.76
N SER A 5 6.96 -17.77 12.16
CA SER A 5 8.20 -18.49 12.46
C SER A 5 9.04 -17.81 13.54
N ALA A 6 9.97 -18.55 14.14
CA ALA A 6 10.95 -18.00 15.09
C ALA A 6 11.91 -17.00 14.39
N GLU A 7 12.15 -17.17 13.12
CA GLU A 7 12.96 -16.27 12.29
C GLU A 7 12.33 -14.89 12.13
N ALA A 8 11.00 -14.81 12.12
CA ALA A 8 10.27 -13.55 12.02
C ALA A 8 10.52 -12.63 13.22
N ASP A 9 10.55 -13.16 14.45
CA ASP A 9 10.88 -12.36 15.63
C ASP A 9 12.33 -11.86 15.61
N ALA A 10 13.26 -12.71 15.17
CA ALA A 10 14.66 -12.34 15.01
C ALA A 10 14.85 -11.25 13.94
N LEU A 11 14.12 -11.35 12.80
CA LEU A 11 14.10 -10.32 11.77
C LEU A 11 13.53 -9.01 12.30
N ALA A 12 12.37 -9.06 12.96
CA ALA A 12 11.71 -7.88 13.52
C ALA A 12 12.63 -7.10 14.47
N ARG A 13 13.34 -7.80 15.35
CA ARG A 13 14.33 -7.21 16.27
C ARG A 13 15.48 -6.53 15.51
N ARG A 14 15.99 -7.16 14.47
CA ARG A 14 17.08 -6.58 13.65
C ARG A 14 16.63 -5.35 12.88
N VAL A 15 15.44 -5.41 12.27
CA VAL A 15 14.86 -4.28 11.53
C VAL A 15 14.61 -3.10 12.48
N ALA A 16 14.01 -3.34 13.65
CA ALA A 16 13.80 -2.31 14.67
C ALA A 16 15.12 -1.66 15.12
N ALA A 17 16.15 -2.48 15.38
CA ALA A 17 17.47 -1.99 15.79
C ALA A 17 18.15 -1.11 14.71
N SER A 18 17.79 -1.26 13.43
CA SER A 18 18.27 -0.42 12.32
C SER A 18 17.36 0.77 12.01
N GLY A 19 16.27 0.96 12.75
CA GLY A 19 15.28 2.04 12.51
C GLY A 19 14.42 1.82 11.26
N GLY A 20 14.32 0.57 10.78
CA GLY A 20 13.53 0.20 9.62
C GLY A 20 12.07 -0.11 9.94
N CYS A 21 11.31 -0.49 8.90
CA CYS A 21 9.92 -0.95 9.00
C CYS A 21 9.80 -2.42 8.60
N LEU A 22 8.89 -3.14 9.22
CA LEU A 22 8.48 -4.46 8.76
C LEU A 22 7.53 -4.31 7.56
N GLY A 23 7.65 -5.20 6.59
CA GLY A 23 6.84 -5.08 5.38
C GLY A 23 6.49 -6.40 4.74
N GLY A 24 5.72 -6.31 3.68
CA GLY A 24 5.31 -7.43 2.86
C GLY A 24 4.46 -6.96 1.69
N VAL A 25 4.08 -7.90 0.83
CA VAL A 25 3.29 -7.63 -0.36
C VAL A 25 1.93 -8.30 -0.22
N LEU A 26 0.86 -7.52 -0.40
CA LEU A 26 -0.53 -7.95 -0.39
C LEU A 26 -1.21 -7.57 -1.71
N THR A 27 -1.04 -8.40 -2.71
CA THR A 27 -1.74 -8.27 -3.99
C THR A 27 -2.88 -9.30 -4.10
N PRO A 28 -4.00 -8.97 -4.74
CA PRO A 28 -5.07 -9.93 -4.98
C PRO A 28 -4.60 -11.17 -5.80
N PRO A 29 -5.11 -12.37 -5.47
CA PRO A 29 -6.14 -12.67 -4.49
C PRO A 29 -5.58 -12.81 -3.07
N CYS A 30 -6.01 -11.98 -2.15
CA CYS A 30 -5.55 -11.98 -0.75
C CYS A 30 -6.70 -11.95 0.27
N GLY A 31 -7.90 -12.35 -0.14
CA GLY A 31 -9.12 -12.27 0.68
C GLY A 31 -9.28 -13.37 1.76
N SER A 32 -8.31 -14.25 1.99
CA SER A 32 -8.44 -15.38 2.90
C SER A 32 -8.22 -15.00 4.38
N ALA A 33 -8.77 -15.84 5.28
CA ALA A 33 -8.54 -15.71 6.72
C ALA A 33 -7.05 -15.84 7.09
N VAL A 34 -6.32 -16.69 6.39
CA VAL A 34 -4.87 -16.89 6.59
C VAL A 34 -4.10 -15.58 6.40
N VAL A 35 -4.47 -14.76 5.42
CA VAL A 35 -3.84 -13.44 5.22
C VAL A 35 -4.08 -12.54 6.43
N THR A 36 -5.31 -12.53 6.97
CA THR A 36 -5.61 -11.74 8.18
C THR A 36 -4.76 -12.20 9.36
N GLU A 37 -4.63 -13.51 9.57
CA GLU A 37 -3.80 -14.09 10.65
C GLU A 37 -2.33 -13.73 10.49
N GLN A 38 -1.78 -13.78 9.28
CA GLN A 38 -0.41 -13.35 8.98
C GLN A 38 -0.19 -11.86 9.31
N LEU A 39 -1.15 -11.02 8.94
CA LEU A 39 -1.13 -9.59 9.27
C LEU A 39 -1.19 -9.35 10.78
N GLU A 40 -2.02 -10.09 11.50
CA GLU A 40 -2.08 -9.99 12.95
C GLU A 40 -0.74 -10.30 13.62
N VAL A 41 -0.03 -11.32 13.13
CA VAL A 41 1.30 -11.67 13.66
C VAL A 41 2.33 -10.60 13.32
N LEU A 42 2.34 -10.10 12.07
CA LEU A 42 3.19 -9.00 11.65
C LEU A 42 2.99 -7.77 12.54
N LEU A 43 1.73 -7.37 12.75
CA LEU A 43 1.37 -6.23 13.59
C LEU A 43 1.83 -6.40 15.05
N ARG A 44 1.63 -7.59 15.64
CA ARG A 44 2.12 -7.88 17.00
C ARG A 44 3.65 -7.81 17.10
N LEU A 45 4.37 -8.27 16.09
CA LEU A 45 5.84 -8.19 16.06
C LEU A 45 6.29 -6.74 15.92
N ALA A 46 5.69 -5.98 15.02
CA ALA A 46 6.00 -4.57 14.83
C ALA A 46 5.78 -3.76 16.12
N ASP A 47 4.65 -3.92 16.77
CA ASP A 47 4.32 -3.23 18.01
C ASP A 47 5.25 -3.64 19.16
N ARG A 48 5.52 -4.96 19.31
CA ARG A 48 6.45 -5.50 20.32
C ARG A 48 7.85 -4.91 20.22
N HIS A 49 8.34 -4.72 19.00
CA HIS A 49 9.70 -4.22 18.75
C HIS A 49 9.73 -2.71 18.48
N ASN A 50 8.61 -2.01 18.62
CA ASN A 50 8.46 -0.58 18.34
C ASN A 50 9.00 -0.20 16.96
N CYS A 51 8.59 -0.92 15.93
CA CYS A 51 9.04 -0.79 14.56
C CYS A 51 7.83 -0.54 13.65
N GLY A 52 7.91 0.42 12.73
CA GLY A 52 6.84 0.74 11.79
C GLY A 52 6.52 -0.44 10.85
N VAL A 53 5.39 -0.34 10.20
CA VAL A 53 4.97 -1.28 9.14
C VAL A 53 4.82 -0.51 7.83
N ASP A 54 5.36 -1.05 6.74
CA ASP A 54 5.15 -0.54 5.38
C ASP A 54 4.79 -1.70 4.45
N LEU A 55 3.56 -1.69 3.92
CA LEU A 55 3.02 -2.76 3.10
C LEU A 55 2.82 -2.29 1.66
N HIS A 56 3.38 -3.03 0.70
CA HIS A 56 2.90 -2.97 -0.68
C HIS A 56 1.52 -3.61 -0.72
N ILE A 57 0.48 -2.82 -0.95
CA ILE A 57 -0.89 -3.28 -0.76
C ILE A 57 -1.78 -2.86 -1.92
N ASP A 58 -2.58 -3.82 -2.42
CA ASP A 58 -3.55 -3.55 -3.47
C ASP A 58 -2.93 -2.94 -4.74
N GLU A 59 -1.68 -3.30 -5.06
CA GLU A 59 -1.03 -3.01 -6.34
C GLU A 59 -1.60 -3.95 -7.40
N ALA A 60 -2.78 -3.59 -7.92
CA ALA A 60 -3.49 -4.43 -8.86
C ALA A 60 -4.50 -3.63 -9.70
N ASP A 61 -4.86 -4.20 -10.85
CA ASP A 61 -5.92 -3.76 -11.75
C ASP A 61 -7.23 -4.55 -11.56
N HIS A 62 -7.30 -5.38 -10.53
CA HIS A 62 -8.43 -6.23 -10.19
C HIS A 62 -8.53 -6.42 -8.67
N GLY A 63 -9.57 -7.13 -8.19
CA GLY A 63 -9.67 -7.50 -6.77
C GLY A 63 -9.73 -6.29 -5.83
N ALA A 64 -10.58 -5.31 -6.16
CA ALA A 64 -10.67 -4.02 -5.50
C ALA A 64 -10.53 -4.07 -3.96
N ALA A 65 -9.47 -3.47 -3.42
CA ALA A 65 -9.22 -3.27 -1.99
C ALA A 65 -9.18 -4.54 -1.13
N GLN A 66 -8.85 -5.70 -1.70
CA GLN A 66 -8.84 -6.95 -0.92
C GLN A 66 -7.82 -6.92 0.21
N GLY A 67 -6.61 -6.43 -0.05
CA GLY A 67 -5.55 -6.29 0.93
C GLY A 67 -5.92 -5.32 2.05
N MET A 68 -6.40 -4.14 1.69
CA MET A 68 -6.82 -3.12 2.65
C MET A 68 -7.94 -3.61 3.58
N VAL A 69 -8.90 -4.36 3.05
CA VAL A 69 -9.97 -4.96 3.87
C VAL A 69 -9.39 -5.95 4.89
N GLN A 70 -8.41 -6.77 4.52
CA GLN A 70 -7.78 -7.71 5.46
C GLN A 70 -6.91 -6.97 6.50
N LEU A 71 -6.16 -5.96 6.08
CA LEU A 71 -5.38 -5.14 7.02
C LEU A 71 -6.28 -4.47 8.07
N LEU A 72 -7.37 -3.86 7.64
CA LEU A 72 -8.32 -3.23 8.58
C LEU A 72 -8.98 -4.24 9.52
N LYS A 73 -9.25 -5.49 9.08
CA LYS A 73 -9.72 -6.56 9.97
C LYS A 73 -8.65 -6.96 11.00
N ALA A 74 -7.40 -7.06 10.56
CA ALA A 74 -6.28 -7.40 11.46
C ALA A 74 -6.08 -6.30 12.52
N LEU A 75 -6.11 -5.02 12.12
CA LEU A 75 -5.97 -3.88 13.04
C LEU A 75 -7.13 -3.77 14.05
N GLN A 76 -8.34 -4.19 13.68
CA GLN A 76 -9.46 -4.27 14.64
C GLN A 76 -9.21 -5.30 15.75
N ARG A 77 -8.47 -6.37 15.45
CA ARG A 77 -8.16 -7.44 16.41
C ARG A 77 -6.84 -7.19 17.15
N VAL A 78 -5.93 -6.53 16.50
CA VAL A 78 -4.58 -6.21 17.00
C VAL A 78 -4.32 -4.72 16.76
N PRO A 79 -4.87 -3.83 17.61
CA PRO A 79 -4.54 -2.43 17.54
C PRO A 79 -3.06 -2.23 17.91
N VAL A 80 -2.37 -1.39 17.14
CA VAL A 80 -0.94 -1.08 17.33
C VAL A 80 -0.73 0.41 17.53
N GLN A 81 0.40 0.78 18.16
CA GLN A 81 0.80 2.18 18.36
C GLN A 81 1.86 2.63 17.34
N VAL A 82 2.45 1.69 16.60
CA VAL A 82 3.46 1.99 15.59
C VAL A 82 2.80 2.49 14.29
N PRO A 83 3.49 3.34 13.50
CA PRO A 83 3.00 3.78 12.20
C PRO A 83 2.76 2.61 11.25
N VAL A 84 1.64 2.66 10.52
CA VAL A 84 1.32 1.69 9.47
C VAL A 84 1.12 2.43 8.16
N THR A 85 1.99 2.18 7.20
CA THR A 85 1.99 2.77 5.86
C THR A 85 1.55 1.74 4.83
N CYS A 86 0.80 2.20 3.84
CA CYS A 86 0.25 1.41 2.75
C CYS A 86 0.74 1.98 1.42
N SER A 87 1.67 1.30 0.77
CA SER A 87 2.19 1.71 -0.55
C SER A 87 1.32 1.18 -1.68
N HIS A 88 1.24 1.88 -2.80
CA HIS A 88 0.39 1.68 -3.98
C HIS A 88 -1.10 1.98 -3.75
N ALA A 89 -1.85 1.09 -3.12
CA ALA A 89 -3.29 1.23 -2.89
C ALA A 89 -4.11 1.53 -4.18
N SER A 90 -3.63 1.08 -5.34
CA SER A 90 -4.18 1.45 -6.66
C SER A 90 -5.52 0.80 -6.93
N SER A 91 -5.73 -0.47 -6.53
CA SER A 91 -7.01 -1.17 -6.75
C SER A 91 -8.18 -0.59 -5.96
N LEU A 92 -7.92 0.31 -4.99
CA LEU A 92 -8.97 1.04 -4.28
C LEU A 92 -9.80 1.91 -5.23
N SER A 93 -9.19 2.42 -6.33
CA SER A 93 -9.89 3.20 -7.35
C SER A 93 -10.95 2.41 -8.13
N LEU A 94 -10.91 1.09 -8.06
CA LEU A 94 -11.89 0.21 -8.69
C LEU A 94 -13.19 0.08 -7.87
N LEU A 95 -13.23 0.58 -6.65
CA LEU A 95 -14.42 0.55 -5.81
C LEU A 95 -15.46 1.59 -6.28
N PRO A 96 -16.76 1.28 -6.14
CA PRO A 96 -17.80 2.29 -6.23
C PRO A 96 -17.55 3.43 -5.24
N ALA A 97 -17.86 4.68 -5.63
CA ALA A 97 -17.53 5.88 -4.85
C ALA A 97 -17.98 5.82 -3.38
N SER A 98 -19.20 5.31 -3.11
CA SER A 98 -19.71 5.17 -1.74
C SER A 98 -18.96 4.12 -0.92
N SER A 99 -18.47 3.05 -1.55
CA SER A 99 -17.67 2.02 -0.88
C SER A 99 -16.28 2.53 -0.59
N LEU A 100 -15.67 3.26 -1.53
CA LEU A 100 -14.38 3.92 -1.34
C LEU A 100 -14.44 4.93 -0.18
N ALA A 101 -15.48 5.76 -0.12
CA ALA A 101 -15.64 6.73 0.98
C ALA A 101 -15.67 6.04 2.35
N ARG A 102 -16.51 5.01 2.51
CA ARG A 102 -16.57 4.24 3.76
C ARG A 102 -15.25 3.53 4.11
N LEU A 103 -14.53 3.05 3.11
CA LEU A 103 -13.22 2.43 3.32
C LEU A 103 -12.21 3.48 3.79
N ALA A 104 -12.16 4.64 3.14
CA ALA A 104 -11.25 5.73 3.48
C ALA A 104 -11.51 6.28 4.90
N GLU A 105 -12.76 6.40 5.32
CA GLU A 105 -13.11 6.74 6.71
C GLU A 105 -12.54 5.72 7.72
N ARG A 106 -12.65 4.43 7.42
CA ARG A 106 -12.07 3.37 8.26
C ARG A 106 -10.54 3.40 8.27
N MET A 107 -9.90 3.71 7.13
CA MET A 107 -8.45 3.90 7.04
C MET A 107 -7.99 5.08 7.90
N ALA A 108 -8.70 6.20 7.84
CA ALA A 108 -8.42 7.38 8.68
C ALA A 108 -8.59 7.06 10.17
N ALA A 109 -9.68 6.39 10.55
CA ALA A 109 -9.92 5.96 11.93
C ALA A 109 -8.84 4.99 12.45
N ALA A 110 -8.27 4.17 11.58
CA ALA A 110 -7.14 3.28 11.88
C ALA A 110 -5.77 3.98 11.80
N GLN A 111 -5.73 5.29 11.57
CA GLN A 111 -4.51 6.09 11.46
C GLN A 111 -3.52 5.59 10.39
N LEU A 112 -4.03 5.00 9.31
CA LEU A 112 -3.20 4.57 8.18
C LEU A 112 -2.71 5.77 7.38
N SER A 113 -1.49 5.66 6.85
CA SER A 113 -0.97 6.55 5.80
C SER A 113 -0.82 5.80 4.48
N VAL A 114 -0.83 6.53 3.37
CA VAL A 114 -0.68 5.95 2.03
C VAL A 114 0.48 6.61 1.30
N ILE A 115 1.27 5.81 0.60
CA ILE A 115 2.26 6.29 -0.39
C ILE A 115 1.75 5.89 -1.77
N ALA A 116 1.33 6.87 -2.54
CA ALA A 116 0.94 6.67 -3.94
C ALA A 116 2.18 6.65 -4.83
N LEU A 117 2.22 5.72 -5.78
CA LEU A 117 3.33 5.46 -6.68
C LEU A 117 2.88 5.57 -8.16
N PRO A 118 2.50 6.78 -8.62
CA PRO A 118 1.74 6.95 -9.85
C PRO A 118 2.45 6.49 -11.11
N LEU A 119 3.75 6.72 -11.22
CA LEU A 119 4.50 6.39 -12.44
C LEU A 119 4.61 4.88 -12.61
N THR A 120 5.02 4.17 -11.56
CA THR A 120 5.11 2.70 -11.58
C THR A 120 3.74 2.06 -11.83
N ASN A 121 2.70 2.51 -11.12
CA ASN A 121 1.36 1.98 -11.32
C ASN A 121 0.81 2.25 -12.73
N ALA A 122 1.06 3.44 -13.31
CA ALA A 122 0.65 3.74 -14.68
C ALA A 122 1.36 2.87 -15.72
N TRP A 123 2.58 2.42 -15.44
CA TRP A 123 3.34 1.55 -16.33
C TRP A 123 2.98 0.08 -16.17
N LEU A 124 2.90 -0.42 -14.93
CA LEU A 124 2.76 -1.84 -14.64
C LEU A 124 1.32 -2.35 -14.74
N LEU A 125 0.34 -1.55 -14.27
CA LEU A 125 -1.02 -2.02 -14.12
C LEU A 125 -1.80 -1.98 -15.43
N ALA A 126 -2.63 -3.02 -15.64
CA ALA A 126 -3.45 -3.23 -16.84
C ALA A 126 -2.63 -3.23 -18.15
N ARG A 127 -1.33 -3.51 -18.07
CA ARG A 127 -0.46 -3.61 -19.24
C ARG A 127 -0.89 -4.77 -20.14
N ALA A 128 -0.96 -4.51 -21.43
CA ALA A 128 -1.25 -5.51 -22.44
C ALA A 128 -0.23 -5.39 -23.59
N ASP A 129 0.13 -6.52 -24.18
CA ASP A 129 0.99 -6.53 -25.37
C ASP A 129 0.23 -5.94 -26.56
N ASP A 130 0.92 -5.14 -27.36
CA ASP A 130 0.42 -4.51 -28.59
C ASP A 130 -0.84 -3.63 -28.38
N ALA A 131 -1.12 -3.18 -27.17
CA ALA A 131 -2.28 -2.34 -26.88
C ALA A 131 -1.98 -1.22 -25.88
N THR A 132 -2.67 -0.10 -26.03
CA THR A 132 -2.71 0.93 -24.98
C THR A 132 -3.68 0.48 -23.88
N PRO A 133 -3.29 0.47 -22.62
CA PRO A 133 -4.19 0.09 -21.52
C PRO A 133 -5.46 0.95 -21.48
N LEU A 134 -6.61 0.29 -21.37
CA LEU A 134 -7.92 0.96 -21.29
C LEU A 134 -8.15 1.63 -19.93
N GLN A 135 -7.48 1.16 -18.90
CA GLN A 135 -7.51 1.73 -17.56
C GLN A 135 -6.13 1.66 -16.92
N ARG A 136 -5.84 2.59 -16.04
CA ARG A 136 -4.59 2.67 -15.28
C ARG A 136 -4.93 2.99 -13.84
N PRO A 137 -5.26 1.99 -13.01
CA PRO A 137 -5.63 2.21 -11.62
C PRO A 137 -4.55 2.97 -10.86
N GLN A 138 -4.96 4.01 -10.14
CA GLN A 138 -4.11 4.85 -9.31
C GLN A 138 -4.69 4.89 -7.90
N ALA A 139 -3.84 5.11 -6.90
CA ALA A 139 -4.35 5.42 -5.58
C ALA A 139 -5.36 6.59 -5.66
N PRO A 140 -6.54 6.48 -5.05
CA PRO A 140 -7.55 7.55 -5.09
C PRO A 140 -7.20 8.68 -4.12
N ILE A 141 -6.08 9.38 -4.38
CA ILE A 141 -5.41 10.32 -3.48
C ILE A 141 -6.38 11.33 -2.90
N ARG A 142 -7.14 12.03 -3.76
CA ARG A 142 -8.03 13.12 -3.30
C ARG A 142 -9.17 12.63 -2.43
N GLN A 143 -9.68 11.42 -2.71
CA GLN A 143 -10.74 10.80 -1.91
C GLN A 143 -10.20 10.39 -0.53
N LEU A 144 -9.02 9.80 -0.47
CA LEU A 144 -8.35 9.45 0.78
C LEU A 144 -8.06 10.69 1.63
N GLN A 145 -7.49 11.73 1.04
CA GLN A 145 -7.21 13.00 1.73
C GLN A 145 -8.48 13.67 2.30
N ARG A 146 -9.59 13.67 1.53
CA ARG A 146 -10.89 14.20 2.00
C ARG A 146 -11.42 13.46 3.23
N SER A 147 -11.10 12.19 3.37
CA SER A 147 -11.47 11.38 4.54
C SER A 147 -10.47 11.48 5.69
N GLY A 148 -9.40 12.27 5.54
CA GLY A 148 -8.39 12.49 6.57
C GLY A 148 -7.24 11.48 6.56
N VAL A 149 -7.09 10.66 5.51
CA VAL A 149 -5.93 9.78 5.34
C VAL A 149 -4.75 10.60 4.81
N PRO A 150 -3.59 10.64 5.50
CA PRO A 150 -2.37 11.23 4.97
C PRO A 150 -1.91 10.48 3.72
N VAL A 151 -1.64 11.20 2.64
CA VAL A 151 -1.14 10.61 1.40
C VAL A 151 0.11 11.37 0.93
N ALA A 152 1.20 10.64 0.72
CA ALA A 152 2.38 11.09 0.03
C ALA A 152 2.43 10.54 -1.41
N VAL A 153 3.20 11.18 -2.28
CA VAL A 153 3.55 10.69 -3.61
C VAL A 153 5.04 10.38 -3.61
N ALA A 154 5.42 9.21 -4.08
CA ALA A 154 6.81 8.80 -4.15
C ALA A 154 7.16 8.10 -5.47
N GLY A 155 8.46 7.96 -5.72
CA GLY A 155 8.99 7.05 -6.73
C GLY A 155 9.04 5.62 -6.19
N ASP A 156 9.16 4.68 -7.10
CA ASP A 156 9.26 3.26 -6.80
C ASP A 156 10.40 2.69 -7.66
N ASN A 157 10.10 1.92 -8.69
CA ASN A 157 11.10 1.45 -9.64
C ASN A 157 11.75 2.60 -10.43
N VAL A 158 13.06 2.51 -10.64
CA VAL A 158 13.85 3.47 -11.42
C VAL A 158 14.81 2.72 -12.33
N ALA A 159 14.62 2.85 -13.66
CA ALA A 159 15.48 2.28 -14.69
C ALA A 159 15.80 0.78 -14.46
N ASP A 160 14.81 0.00 -14.09
CA ASP A 160 14.92 -1.42 -13.79
C ASP A 160 14.03 -2.28 -14.72
N PRO A 161 14.04 -3.64 -14.60
CA PRO A 161 13.25 -4.52 -15.45
C PRO A 161 11.73 -4.31 -15.36
N TRP A 162 11.22 -3.81 -14.24
CA TRP A 162 9.79 -3.56 -14.05
C TRP A 162 9.37 -2.19 -14.57
N PHE A 163 10.20 -1.16 -14.40
CA PHE A 163 9.95 0.19 -14.91
C PHE A 163 11.22 0.76 -15.54
N PRO A 164 11.35 0.74 -16.89
CA PRO A 164 12.54 1.20 -17.59
C PRO A 164 12.72 2.72 -17.58
N GLY A 165 11.69 3.45 -17.20
CA GLY A 165 11.71 4.90 -17.03
C GLY A 165 12.02 5.31 -15.59
N GLY A 166 11.70 6.56 -15.29
CA GLY A 166 11.90 7.13 -13.96
C GLY A 166 13.34 7.58 -13.73
N ASP A 167 13.45 8.39 -12.73
CA ASP A 167 14.70 8.87 -12.18
C ASP A 167 14.53 9.14 -10.68
N SER A 168 15.56 9.65 -10.02
CA SER A 168 15.50 9.99 -8.60
C SER A 168 15.18 11.48 -8.37
N ASP A 169 14.69 12.21 -9.40
CA ASP A 169 14.30 13.61 -9.26
C ASP A 169 12.86 13.73 -8.70
N PRO A 170 12.68 14.19 -7.46
CA PRO A 170 11.34 14.33 -6.86
C PRO A 170 10.49 15.40 -7.53
N LEU A 171 11.08 16.39 -8.21
CA LEU A 171 10.32 17.42 -8.93
C LEU A 171 9.78 16.87 -10.24
N ALA A 172 10.58 16.10 -10.97
CA ALA A 172 10.13 15.40 -12.18
C ALA A 172 9.01 14.39 -11.85
N LEU A 173 9.17 13.62 -10.78
CA LEU A 173 8.15 12.72 -10.25
C LEU A 173 6.84 13.46 -9.95
N LEU A 174 6.91 14.56 -9.20
CA LEU A 174 5.73 15.35 -8.84
C LEU A 174 5.06 15.92 -10.08
N ALA A 175 5.82 16.51 -10.99
CA ALA A 175 5.30 17.09 -12.23
C ALA A 175 4.54 16.06 -13.08
N ALA A 176 5.06 14.84 -13.20
CA ALA A 176 4.40 13.77 -13.92
C ALA A 176 3.18 13.20 -13.16
N SER A 177 3.23 13.18 -11.83
CA SER A 177 2.14 12.67 -11.00
C SER A 177 0.91 13.56 -11.02
N ILE A 178 1.07 14.88 -11.15
CA ILE A 178 -0.05 15.85 -11.18
C ILE A 178 -1.10 15.48 -12.24
N PRO A 179 -0.77 15.35 -13.54
CA PRO A 179 -1.75 14.99 -14.56
C PRO A 179 -2.24 13.55 -14.42
N LEU A 180 -1.41 12.60 -13.98
CA LEU A 180 -1.80 11.20 -13.82
C LEU A 180 -2.86 10.99 -12.74
N THR A 181 -2.82 11.76 -11.68
CA THR A 181 -3.68 11.59 -10.50
C THR A 181 -4.58 12.79 -10.22
N GLN A 182 -4.55 13.80 -11.10
CA GLN A 182 -5.38 15.02 -11.01
C GLN A 182 -5.24 15.72 -9.63
N LEU A 183 -3.98 15.98 -9.20
CA LEU A 183 -3.69 16.56 -7.88
C LEU A 183 -4.05 18.03 -7.73
N LEU A 184 -4.29 18.76 -8.81
CA LEU A 184 -4.65 20.18 -8.81
C LEU A 184 -6.16 20.41 -9.02
#